data_a64937b5c4a90ac0ab57ac17df999bf0
#
_entry.id   a64937b5c4a90ac0ab57ac17df999bf0
#
_cell.length_a   1.000
_cell.length_b   1.000
_cell.length_c   1.000
_cell.angle_alpha   90.00
_cell.angle_beta   90.00
_cell.angle_gamma   90.00
#
_symmetry.space_group_name_H-M   'P 1'
#
loop_
_entity.id
_entity.type
_entity.pdbx_description
1 polymer ?
#
loop_
_entity_poly.entity_id
_entity_poly.type
_entity_poly.pdbx_seq_one_letter_code
_entity_poly.pdbx_strand_id
1 'polypeptide(L)'
;MKRVLWIICCLPLMLGELRAQGIKFFHGTYEEALQQAKSESKQIFVDVYTSWCGPCKKMARDVFADEEVGKFYNDRFICLKLDAEKESDHAFFQYYQASAYPSFFWLDANGNLLDSSTGFIEADKFIRLGNDVEKSNLYVLLEEGKRRWNSGERSLDLVRTYVLGTLKKVHPQEVKGCLLD
;
A
#
# COMPACT_ATOMS: atom_id res chain seq x y z
N MET A 1 39.86 56.99 -8.75
CA MET A 1 38.41 56.91 -8.59
C MET A 1 37.98 55.57 -9.18
N LYS A 2 37.82 54.54 -8.31
CA LYS A 2 37.50 53.16 -8.71
C LYS A 2 35.96 52.99 -8.63
N ARG A 3 35.30 52.79 -9.78
CA ARG A 3 33.88 52.44 -9.84
C ARG A 3 33.76 50.95 -9.62
N VAL A 4 33.25 50.54 -8.45
CA VAL A 4 32.89 49.17 -8.14
C VAL A 4 31.50 48.91 -8.73
N LEU A 5 31.48 48.12 -9.80
CA LEU A 5 30.23 47.67 -10.46
C LEU A 5 29.64 46.55 -9.63
N TRP A 6 28.52 46.83 -8.98
CA TRP A 6 27.71 45.79 -8.30
C TRP A 6 26.94 45.02 -9.35
N ILE A 7 27.44 43.84 -9.70
CA ILE A 7 26.65 42.86 -10.47
C ILE A 7 25.75 42.12 -9.48
N ILE A 8 24.51 42.59 -9.37
CA ILE A 8 23.45 41.82 -8.68
C ILE A 8 23.12 40.67 -9.59
N CYS A 9 23.66 39.50 -9.26
CA CYS A 9 23.29 38.23 -9.89
C CYS A 9 21.85 37.86 -9.47
N CYS A 10 20.86 38.27 -10.27
CA CYS A 10 19.49 37.79 -10.16
C CYS A 10 19.47 36.30 -10.53
N LEU A 11 19.73 35.44 -9.55
CA LEU A 11 19.50 34.02 -9.67
C LEU A 11 17.97 33.84 -9.61
N PRO A 12 17.28 33.42 -10.70
CA PRO A 12 15.86 33.10 -10.61
C PRO A 12 15.75 31.91 -9.67
N LEU A 13 15.17 32.10 -8.48
CA LEU A 13 14.63 31.03 -7.66
C LEU A 13 13.58 30.32 -8.52
N MET A 14 13.96 29.24 -9.16
CA MET A 14 13.05 28.25 -9.70
C MET A 14 12.41 27.54 -8.49
N LEU A 15 11.45 28.23 -7.87
CA LEU A 15 10.45 27.60 -7.03
C LEU A 15 9.62 26.73 -7.96
N GLY A 16 10.11 25.52 -8.23
CA GLY A 16 9.30 24.49 -8.83
C GLY A 16 8.08 24.35 -7.94
N GLU A 17 6.91 24.76 -8.46
CA GLU A 17 5.63 24.42 -7.83
C GLU A 17 5.65 22.91 -7.65
N LEU A 18 5.85 22.42 -6.43
CA LEU A 18 5.48 21.06 -6.04
C LEU A 18 3.94 21.01 -6.16
N ARG A 19 3.45 20.84 -7.38
CA ARG A 19 2.07 20.43 -7.56
C ARG A 19 1.98 19.09 -6.89
N ALA A 20 1.35 19.07 -5.74
CA ALA A 20 0.99 17.84 -5.10
C ALA A 20 0.15 17.06 -6.10
N GLN A 21 0.65 15.92 -6.43
CA GLN A 21 0.05 14.99 -7.37
C GLN A 21 -0.58 13.87 -6.55
N GLY A 22 -1.74 13.38 -6.98
CA GLY A 22 -2.33 12.17 -6.46
C GLY A 22 -1.36 10.97 -6.47
N ILE A 23 -1.84 9.78 -6.25
CA ILE A 23 -1.01 8.57 -6.25
C ILE A 23 -0.30 8.39 -7.59
N LYS A 24 1.03 8.23 -7.54
CA LYS A 24 1.87 7.87 -8.69
C LYS A 24 1.94 6.35 -8.79
N PHE A 25 1.22 5.80 -9.74
CA PHE A 25 1.28 4.36 -9.97
C PHE A 25 2.54 3.98 -10.74
N PHE A 26 3.20 2.94 -10.26
CA PHE A 26 4.35 2.33 -10.89
C PHE A 26 3.95 1.68 -12.21
N HIS A 27 4.73 1.91 -13.27
CA HIS A 27 4.52 1.34 -14.59
C HIS A 27 5.48 0.16 -14.79
N GLY A 28 5.01 -1.04 -14.50
CA GLY A 28 5.78 -2.28 -14.63
C GLY A 28 4.98 -3.47 -14.13
N THR A 29 5.64 -4.61 -14.05
CA THR A 29 5.05 -5.85 -13.53
C THR A 29 5.05 -5.88 -12.00
N TYR A 30 4.32 -6.85 -11.45
CA TYR A 30 4.33 -7.07 -10.01
C TYR A 30 5.73 -7.45 -9.49
N GLU A 31 6.49 -8.25 -10.25
CA GLU A 31 7.86 -8.66 -9.92
C GLU A 31 8.81 -7.46 -9.89
N GLU A 32 8.68 -6.55 -10.84
CA GLU A 32 9.46 -5.31 -10.88
C GLU A 32 9.11 -4.39 -9.71
N ALA A 33 7.83 -4.30 -9.36
CA ALA A 33 7.38 -3.55 -8.18
C ALA A 33 7.96 -4.13 -6.87
N LEU A 34 8.05 -5.47 -6.73
CA LEU A 34 8.71 -6.14 -5.60
C LEU A 34 10.20 -5.78 -5.52
N GLN A 35 10.90 -5.77 -6.67
CA GLN A 35 12.31 -5.39 -6.72
C GLN A 35 12.52 -3.94 -6.31
N GLN A 36 11.68 -3.03 -6.81
CA GLN A 36 11.75 -1.62 -6.45
C GLN A 36 11.45 -1.39 -4.97
N ALA A 37 10.41 -2.05 -4.44
CA ALA A 37 10.06 -1.98 -3.02
C ALA A 37 11.22 -2.39 -2.11
N LYS A 38 11.95 -3.46 -2.46
CA LYS A 38 13.16 -3.88 -1.74
C LYS A 38 14.26 -2.83 -1.81
N SER A 39 14.51 -2.25 -2.98
CA SER A 39 15.58 -1.26 -3.17
C SER A 39 15.31 0.06 -2.43
N GLU A 40 14.04 0.47 -2.36
CA GLU A 40 13.60 1.69 -1.68
C GLU A 40 13.19 1.48 -0.21
N SER A 41 13.23 0.24 0.29
CA SER A 41 12.75 -0.14 1.64
C SER A 41 11.30 0.31 1.88
N LYS A 42 10.45 0.20 0.85
CA LYS A 42 9.03 0.54 0.88
C LYS A 42 8.15 -0.71 0.89
N GLN A 43 6.93 -0.54 1.35
CA GLN A 43 5.86 -1.52 1.16
C GLN A 43 5.22 -1.35 -0.22
N ILE A 44 4.32 -2.27 -0.60
CA ILE A 44 3.62 -2.21 -1.87
C ILE A 44 2.12 -2.01 -1.61
N PHE A 45 1.52 -1.08 -2.32
CA PHE A 45 0.07 -0.95 -2.44
C PHE A 45 -0.36 -1.40 -3.84
N VAL A 46 -1.35 -2.29 -3.92
CA VAL A 46 -1.88 -2.79 -5.18
C VAL A 46 -3.37 -2.46 -5.28
N ASP A 47 -3.75 -1.75 -6.34
CA ASP A 47 -5.13 -1.52 -6.77
C ASP A 47 -5.48 -2.52 -7.89
N VAL A 48 -6.37 -3.44 -7.61
CA VAL A 48 -6.93 -4.37 -8.60
C VAL A 48 -8.26 -3.84 -9.11
N TYR A 49 -8.34 -3.59 -10.41
CA TYR A 49 -9.50 -2.97 -11.04
C TYR A 49 -9.91 -3.68 -12.33
N THR A 50 -11.06 -3.28 -12.89
CA THR A 50 -11.48 -3.58 -14.25
C THR A 50 -11.91 -2.31 -14.97
N SER A 51 -11.89 -2.32 -16.30
CA SER A 51 -12.24 -1.14 -17.13
C SER A 51 -13.70 -0.69 -16.98
N TRP A 52 -14.61 -1.60 -16.71
CA TRP A 52 -16.05 -1.36 -16.54
C TRP A 52 -16.47 -1.05 -15.10
N CYS A 53 -15.60 -1.19 -14.12
CA CYS A 53 -15.90 -1.02 -12.70
C CYS A 53 -16.20 0.45 -12.32
N GLY A 54 -17.44 0.76 -12.02
CA GLY A 54 -17.87 2.10 -11.59
C GLY A 54 -17.18 2.60 -10.31
N PRO A 55 -17.19 1.82 -9.22
CA PRO A 55 -16.47 2.17 -7.98
C PRO A 55 -14.96 2.37 -8.17
N CYS A 56 -14.32 1.62 -9.10
CA CYS A 56 -12.89 1.83 -9.41
C CYS A 56 -12.65 3.20 -10.06
N LYS A 57 -13.51 3.61 -10.98
CA LYS A 57 -13.46 4.95 -11.60
C LYS A 57 -13.68 6.05 -10.55
N LYS A 58 -14.57 5.81 -9.58
CA LYS A 58 -14.78 6.73 -8.47
C LYS A 58 -13.54 6.84 -7.58
N MET A 59 -12.90 5.71 -7.22
CA MET A 59 -11.62 5.73 -6.50
C MET A 59 -10.54 6.53 -7.22
N ALA A 60 -10.39 6.30 -8.53
CA ALA A 60 -9.37 6.99 -9.33
C ALA A 60 -9.58 8.51 -9.36
N ARG A 61 -10.83 8.97 -9.47
CA ARG A 61 -11.16 10.38 -9.57
C ARG A 61 -11.17 11.11 -8.22
N ASP A 62 -11.73 10.50 -7.19
CA ASP A 62 -12.08 11.18 -5.94
C ASP A 62 -11.07 10.90 -4.82
N VAL A 63 -10.28 9.81 -4.92
CA VAL A 63 -9.35 9.38 -3.87
C VAL A 63 -7.91 9.33 -4.37
N PHE A 64 -7.63 8.63 -5.47
CA PHE A 64 -6.25 8.53 -5.94
C PHE A 64 -5.71 9.84 -6.54
N ALA A 65 -6.60 10.72 -7.01
CA ALA A 65 -6.23 12.06 -7.47
C ALA A 65 -6.05 13.07 -6.34
N ASP A 66 -6.46 12.73 -5.10
CA ASP A 66 -6.34 13.59 -3.94
C ASP A 66 -4.87 13.81 -3.55
N GLU A 67 -4.55 15.05 -3.22
CA GLU A 67 -3.18 15.49 -2.92
C GLU A 67 -2.63 14.86 -1.64
N GLU A 68 -3.43 14.81 -0.58
CA GLU A 68 -3.00 14.26 0.71
C GLU A 68 -2.83 12.75 0.62
N VAL A 69 -3.74 12.07 -0.09
CA VAL A 69 -3.63 10.64 -0.40
C VAL A 69 -2.36 10.38 -1.20
N GLY A 70 -2.14 11.16 -2.28
CA GLY A 70 -0.95 11.03 -3.11
C GLY A 70 0.34 11.21 -2.32
N LYS A 71 0.43 12.26 -1.51
CA LYS A 71 1.59 12.52 -0.66
C LYS A 71 1.84 11.35 0.31
N PHE A 72 0.79 10.88 1.00
CA PHE A 72 0.92 9.79 1.95
C PHE A 72 1.39 8.49 1.31
N TYR A 73 0.74 8.08 0.19
CA TYR A 73 1.03 6.80 -0.45
C TYR A 73 2.35 6.80 -1.20
N ASN A 74 2.71 7.87 -1.91
CA ASN A 74 3.95 7.94 -2.68
C ASN A 74 5.20 7.90 -1.80
N ASP A 75 5.12 8.43 -0.58
CA ASP A 75 6.24 8.41 0.35
C ASP A 75 6.50 7.01 0.93
N ARG A 76 5.47 6.19 1.09
CA ARG A 76 5.50 4.94 1.88
C ARG A 76 5.41 3.68 1.05
N PHE A 77 4.76 3.75 -0.11
CA PHE A 77 4.43 2.59 -0.90
C PHE A 77 4.96 2.72 -2.34
N ILE A 78 5.33 1.60 -2.92
CA ILE A 78 5.32 1.43 -4.37
C ILE A 78 3.87 1.10 -4.74
N CYS A 79 3.19 2.02 -5.42
CA CYS A 79 1.78 1.88 -5.77
C CYS A 79 1.66 1.23 -7.14
N LEU A 80 1.04 0.05 -7.21
CA LEU A 80 0.85 -0.72 -8.44
C LEU A 80 -0.63 -0.79 -8.79
N LYS A 81 -0.93 -0.77 -10.10
CA LYS A 81 -2.28 -0.95 -10.63
C LYS A 81 -2.33 -2.18 -11.50
N LEU A 82 -3.21 -3.15 -11.17
CA LEU A 82 -3.38 -4.39 -11.93
C LEU A 82 -4.78 -4.46 -12.51
N ASP A 83 -4.84 -4.74 -13.81
CA ASP A 83 -6.09 -4.89 -14.54
C ASP A 83 -6.51 -6.37 -14.54
N ALA A 84 -7.62 -6.68 -13.85
CA ALA A 84 -8.10 -8.04 -13.74
C ALA A 84 -8.57 -8.67 -15.06
N GLU A 85 -8.67 -7.86 -16.12
CA GLU A 85 -9.00 -8.34 -17.46
C GLU A 85 -7.75 -8.76 -18.26
N LYS A 86 -6.53 -8.48 -17.74
CA LYS A 86 -5.28 -8.87 -18.37
C LYS A 86 -4.79 -10.22 -17.89
N GLU A 87 -4.47 -11.11 -18.84
CA GLU A 87 -3.95 -12.45 -18.54
C GLU A 87 -2.64 -12.41 -17.75
N SER A 88 -1.77 -11.42 -18.01
CA SER A 88 -0.50 -11.23 -17.31
C SER A 88 -0.64 -11.10 -15.80
N ASP A 89 -1.80 -10.61 -15.32
CA ASP A 89 -2.03 -10.28 -13.93
C ASP A 89 -2.83 -11.39 -13.19
N HIS A 90 -3.30 -12.42 -13.90
CA HIS A 90 -4.14 -13.49 -13.35
C HIS A 90 -3.48 -14.25 -12.20
N ALA A 91 -2.16 -14.48 -12.25
CA ALA A 91 -1.45 -15.18 -11.17
C ALA A 91 -1.55 -14.43 -9.84
N PHE A 92 -1.49 -13.09 -9.87
CA PHE A 92 -1.70 -12.24 -8.70
C PHE A 92 -3.12 -12.45 -8.12
N PHE A 93 -4.15 -12.41 -8.97
CA PHE A 93 -5.55 -12.52 -8.53
C PHE A 93 -5.86 -13.88 -7.93
N GLN A 94 -5.33 -14.96 -8.50
CA GLN A 94 -5.49 -16.30 -7.95
C GLN A 94 -4.79 -16.46 -6.60
N TYR A 95 -3.60 -15.90 -6.45
CA TYR A 95 -2.82 -16.00 -5.21
C TYR A 95 -3.46 -15.18 -4.08
N TYR A 96 -3.87 -13.94 -4.35
CA TYR A 96 -4.45 -13.03 -3.33
C TYR A 96 -5.99 -13.06 -3.30
N GLN A 97 -6.62 -13.92 -4.11
CA GLN A 97 -8.08 -14.16 -4.13
C GLN A 97 -8.92 -12.88 -4.32
N ALA A 98 -8.55 -12.04 -5.30
CA ALA A 98 -9.31 -10.85 -5.65
C ALA A 98 -10.66 -11.25 -6.28
N SER A 99 -11.74 -11.18 -5.51
CA SER A 99 -13.09 -11.62 -5.91
C SER A 99 -14.08 -10.48 -6.20
N ALA A 100 -13.69 -9.24 -5.94
CA ALA A 100 -14.53 -8.05 -6.14
C ALA A 100 -13.67 -6.85 -6.59
N TYR A 101 -14.30 -5.82 -7.18
CA TYR A 101 -13.59 -4.64 -7.68
C TYR A 101 -14.20 -3.33 -7.19
N PRO A 102 -13.33 -2.35 -6.79
CA PRO A 102 -11.89 -2.48 -6.63
C PRO A 102 -11.51 -3.38 -5.47
N SER A 103 -10.35 -4.06 -5.56
CA SER A 103 -9.70 -4.73 -4.43
C SER A 103 -8.35 -4.11 -4.19
N PHE A 104 -8.03 -3.87 -2.92
CA PHE A 104 -6.80 -3.25 -2.48
C PHE A 104 -6.00 -4.24 -1.65
N PHE A 105 -4.71 -4.31 -1.91
CA PHE A 105 -3.78 -5.15 -1.16
C PHE A 105 -2.58 -4.32 -0.72
N TRP A 106 -2.22 -4.46 0.55
CA TRP A 106 -0.98 -3.92 1.09
C TRP A 106 -0.06 -5.08 1.38
N LEU A 107 1.14 -5.02 0.82
CA LEU A 107 2.14 -6.09 0.89
C LEU A 107 3.44 -5.56 1.44
N ASP A 108 4.23 -6.44 2.09
CA ASP A 108 5.63 -6.13 2.34
C ASP A 108 6.47 -6.27 1.06
N ALA A 109 7.75 -5.89 1.14
CA ALA A 109 8.67 -5.99 0.00
C ALA A 109 8.97 -7.43 -0.45
N ASN A 110 8.53 -8.45 0.29
CA ASN A 110 8.65 -9.86 -0.08
C ASN A 110 7.36 -10.43 -0.67
N GLY A 111 6.30 -9.61 -0.79
CA GLY A 111 4.99 -10.02 -1.27
C GLY A 111 4.11 -10.66 -0.20
N ASN A 112 4.46 -10.58 1.09
CA ASN A 112 3.57 -11.07 2.14
C ASN A 112 2.41 -10.08 2.33
N LEU A 113 1.19 -10.62 2.42
CA LEU A 113 -0.01 -9.81 2.65
C LEU A 113 0.02 -9.20 4.05
N LEU A 114 -0.06 -7.88 4.12
CA LEU A 114 -0.19 -7.12 5.36
C LEU A 114 -1.66 -6.81 5.68
N ASP A 115 -2.41 -6.33 4.69
CA ASP A 115 -3.87 -6.11 4.81
C ASP A 115 -4.51 -6.10 3.42
N SER A 116 -5.86 -6.18 3.38
CA SER A 116 -6.64 -6.05 2.16
C SER A 116 -7.98 -5.39 2.42
N SER A 117 -8.54 -4.76 1.40
CA SER A 117 -9.87 -4.16 1.46
C SER A 117 -10.52 -4.18 0.08
N THR A 118 -11.86 -4.05 0.03
CA THR A 118 -12.61 -4.03 -1.23
C THR A 118 -13.63 -2.89 -1.24
N GLY A 119 -14.00 -2.47 -2.46
CA GLY A 119 -15.02 -1.45 -2.66
C GLY A 119 -14.50 -0.02 -2.52
N PHE A 120 -15.42 0.94 -2.65
CA PHE A 120 -15.09 2.36 -2.54
C PHE A 120 -14.77 2.74 -1.09
N ILE A 121 -13.69 3.51 -0.91
CA ILE A 121 -13.22 3.99 0.40
C ILE A 121 -12.96 5.49 0.29
N GLU A 122 -13.51 6.28 1.21
CA GLU A 122 -13.25 7.73 1.27
C GLU A 122 -11.78 8.04 1.58
N ALA A 123 -11.28 9.19 1.11
CA ALA A 123 -9.86 9.55 1.13
C ALA A 123 -9.23 9.49 2.54
N ASP A 124 -9.88 10.06 3.54
CA ASP A 124 -9.40 10.07 4.92
C ASP A 124 -9.35 8.67 5.55
N LYS A 125 -10.33 7.82 5.23
CA LYS A 125 -10.33 6.41 5.65
C LYS A 125 -9.25 5.61 4.92
N PHE A 126 -9.00 5.94 3.65
CA PHE A 126 -7.97 5.28 2.85
C PHE A 126 -6.56 5.59 3.39
N ILE A 127 -6.28 6.83 3.80
CA ILE A 127 -5.05 7.22 4.50
C ILE A 127 -4.93 6.46 5.84
N ARG A 128 -6.02 6.39 6.63
CA ARG A 128 -6.00 5.64 7.90
C ARG A 128 -5.66 4.17 7.70
N LEU A 129 -6.25 3.51 6.71
CA LEU A 129 -5.91 2.12 6.39
C LEU A 129 -4.42 1.95 6.05
N GLY A 130 -3.87 2.80 5.19
CA GLY A 130 -2.44 2.76 4.86
C GLY A 130 -1.54 2.96 6.10
N ASN A 131 -1.92 3.88 7.00
CA ASN A 131 -1.19 4.14 8.25
C ASN A 131 -1.30 2.97 9.24
N ASP A 132 -2.44 2.30 9.30
CA ASP A 132 -2.64 1.12 10.16
C ASP A 132 -1.83 -0.07 9.63
N VAL A 133 -1.71 -0.23 8.32
CA VAL A 133 -0.84 -1.22 7.68
C VAL A 133 0.63 -0.97 8.02
N GLU A 134 1.08 0.28 7.95
CA GLU A 134 2.46 0.65 8.29
C GLU A 134 2.79 0.31 9.76
N LYS A 135 1.82 0.52 10.67
CA LYS A 135 1.96 0.25 12.10
C LYS A 135 1.74 -1.22 12.46
N SER A 136 0.77 -1.86 11.81
CA SER A 136 0.48 -3.27 12.02
C SER A 136 1.47 -4.14 11.26
N ASN A 137 2.69 -4.20 11.73
CA ASN A 137 3.68 -5.10 11.15
C ASN A 137 3.27 -6.55 11.43
N LEU A 138 2.16 -6.98 10.79
CA LEU A 138 1.59 -8.31 10.95
C LEU A 138 2.65 -9.38 10.67
N TYR A 139 3.57 -9.10 9.73
CA TYR A 139 4.69 -9.97 9.44
C TYR A 139 5.64 -10.09 10.65
N VAL A 140 5.99 -8.96 11.29
CA VAL A 140 6.82 -8.98 12.51
C VAL A 140 6.08 -9.68 13.65
N LEU A 141 4.79 -9.44 13.80
CA LEU A 141 3.98 -10.12 14.81
C LEU A 141 3.91 -11.64 14.56
N LEU A 142 3.80 -12.05 13.30
CA LEU A 142 3.80 -13.46 12.91
C LEU A 142 5.17 -14.11 13.13
N GLU A 143 6.27 -13.48 12.73
CA GLU A 143 7.62 -14.00 12.94
C GLU A 143 8.00 -14.00 14.42
N GLU A 144 7.62 -13.00 15.18
CA GLU A 144 7.78 -12.99 16.63
C GLU A 144 6.89 -14.04 17.31
N GLY A 145 5.65 -14.17 16.89
CA GLY A 145 4.73 -15.20 17.37
C GLY A 145 5.29 -16.61 17.09
N LYS A 146 5.82 -16.84 15.90
CA LYS A 146 6.47 -18.09 15.52
C LYS A 146 7.73 -18.38 16.35
N ARG A 147 8.57 -17.39 16.57
CA ARG A 147 9.76 -17.50 17.41
C ARG A 147 9.40 -17.87 18.85
N ARG A 148 8.43 -17.15 19.46
CA ARG A 148 7.92 -17.41 20.83
C ARG A 148 7.28 -18.79 20.94
N TRP A 149 6.52 -19.21 19.94
CA TRP A 149 5.96 -20.56 19.87
C TRP A 149 7.05 -21.65 19.84
N ASN A 150 8.08 -21.45 19.01
CA ASN A 150 9.20 -22.40 18.88
C ASN A 150 10.07 -22.42 20.15
N SER A 151 10.11 -21.34 20.94
CA SER A 151 10.77 -21.31 22.25
C SER A 151 9.98 -21.99 23.36
N GLY A 152 8.81 -22.54 23.07
CA GLY A 152 7.97 -23.27 24.02
C GLY A 152 6.93 -22.42 24.74
N GLU A 153 6.80 -21.14 24.43
CA GLU A 153 5.75 -20.30 25.01
C GLU A 153 4.36 -20.75 24.56
N ARG A 154 3.40 -20.78 25.48
CA ARG A 154 2.00 -21.21 25.25
C ARG A 154 0.99 -20.27 25.93
N SER A 155 1.28 -18.98 25.95
CA SER A 155 0.36 -17.98 26.50
C SER A 155 -0.87 -17.84 25.59
N LEU A 156 -2.02 -17.50 26.20
CA LEU A 156 -3.26 -17.25 25.44
C LEU A 156 -3.10 -16.07 24.47
N ASP A 157 -2.36 -15.04 24.88
CA ASP A 157 -2.06 -13.87 24.06
C ASP A 157 -1.24 -14.25 22.81
N LEU A 158 -0.22 -15.11 22.99
CA LEU A 158 0.58 -15.64 21.87
C LEU A 158 -0.30 -16.46 20.92
N VAL A 159 -1.12 -17.36 21.44
CA VAL A 159 -2.01 -18.19 20.62
C VAL A 159 -2.98 -17.31 19.83
N ARG A 160 -3.60 -16.35 20.50
CA ARG A 160 -4.52 -15.39 19.85
C ARG A 160 -3.83 -14.61 18.75
N THR A 161 -2.67 -13.99 19.02
CA THR A 161 -1.93 -13.18 18.06
C THR A 161 -1.45 -14.01 16.88
N TYR A 162 -0.91 -15.21 17.14
CA TYR A 162 -0.42 -16.10 16.09
C TYR A 162 -1.54 -16.68 15.23
N VAL A 163 -2.63 -17.13 15.86
CA VAL A 163 -3.81 -17.68 15.14
C VAL A 163 -4.50 -16.60 14.32
N LEU A 164 -4.78 -15.42 14.92
CA LEU A 164 -5.42 -14.31 14.19
C LEU A 164 -4.54 -13.79 13.06
N GLY A 165 -3.23 -13.70 13.28
CA GLY A 165 -2.29 -13.33 12.23
C GLY A 165 -2.24 -14.34 11.09
N THR A 166 -2.27 -15.63 11.40
CA THR A 166 -2.30 -16.69 10.39
C THR A 166 -3.62 -16.70 9.61
N LEU A 167 -4.76 -16.54 10.30
CA LEU A 167 -6.08 -16.45 9.67
C LEU A 167 -6.19 -15.24 8.74
N LYS A 168 -5.69 -14.06 9.17
CA LYS A 168 -5.62 -12.87 8.30
C LYS A 168 -4.81 -13.10 7.03
N LYS A 169 -3.73 -13.88 7.12
CA LYS A 169 -2.90 -14.23 5.96
C LYS A 169 -3.62 -15.17 4.99
N VAL A 170 -4.39 -16.12 5.52
CA VAL A 170 -5.05 -17.17 4.71
C VAL A 170 -6.44 -16.74 4.23
N HIS A 171 -7.20 -16.00 5.08
CA HIS A 171 -8.56 -15.57 4.81
C HIS A 171 -8.77 -14.10 5.23
N PRO A 172 -8.22 -13.13 4.47
CA PRO A 172 -8.23 -11.72 4.88
C PRO A 172 -9.64 -11.13 5.08
N GLN A 173 -10.66 -11.67 4.42
CA GLN A 173 -12.04 -11.15 4.49
C GLN A 173 -12.85 -11.72 5.66
N GLU A 174 -12.57 -12.95 6.08
CA GLU A 174 -13.35 -13.62 7.15
C GLU A 174 -12.99 -13.12 8.54
N VAL A 175 -11.74 -12.64 8.73
CA VAL A 175 -11.25 -12.20 10.05
C VAL A 175 -11.72 -10.81 10.43
N LYS A 176 -12.08 -9.95 9.46
CA LYS A 176 -12.61 -8.60 9.75
C LYS A 176 -13.94 -8.64 10.52
N GLY A 177 -14.76 -9.70 10.34
CA GLY A 177 -16.01 -9.89 11.08
C GLY A 177 -15.83 -10.35 12.53
N CYS A 178 -14.73 -11.04 12.85
CA CYS A 178 -14.52 -11.61 14.19
C CYS A 178 -13.82 -10.67 15.18
N LEU A 179 -13.37 -9.50 14.75
CA LEU A 179 -12.63 -8.54 15.59
C LEU A 179 -13.49 -7.36 16.08
N LEU A 180 -14.78 -7.31 15.70
CA LEU A 180 -15.71 -6.19 16.01
C LEU A 180 -16.76 -6.55 17.07
N ASP A 181 -16.71 -7.75 17.66
CA ASP A 181 -17.45 -8.19 18.84
C ASP A 181 -16.45 -8.38 20.00
#